data_bc562e8f8e69cece9b81c246f6d0f620
#
_entry.id   bc562e8f8e69cece9b81c246f6d0f620
#
_cell.length_a   1.000
_cell.length_b   1.000
_cell.length_c   1.000
_cell.angle_alpha   90.00
_cell.angle_beta   90.00
_cell.angle_gamma   90.00
#
_symmetry.space_group_name_H-M   'P 1'
#
loop_
_entity.id
_entity.type
_entity.pdbx_description
1 polymer ?
#
loop_
_entity_poly.entity_id
_entity_poly.type
_entity_poly.pdbx_seq_one_letter_code
_entity_poly.pdbx_strand_id
1 'polypeptide(L)'
;QMCIRDRLDGSVAFDQRIEDGACVRRGDIAFYVEGRILSLLQAERIVLNIMQRMSGVATQTAAYVKLLEGTHCRVLDTRKTTPGMRVLDKMAVKLGGGENHRMGLFDMILLKDNHIDFAGGIANALGAVRGYLADTGRQLPIEVEVRSLEDIDEVFAAGGADRIMFDNFTVEMTREGVRRIAGRCETESSGGIREETMRAYAECGVDYVSVGALTHQIRSLDMSLKACV
;
A
#
# COMPACT_ATOMS: atom_id res chain seq x y z
N GLN A 1 -17.58 6.26 8.51
CA GLN A 1 -19.03 6.65 8.64
C GLN A 1 -19.29 7.37 9.96
N MET A 2 -18.82 6.85 11.09
CA MET A 2 -19.02 7.50 12.39
C MET A 2 -18.53 8.95 12.42
N CYS A 3 -17.35 9.23 11.84
CA CYS A 3 -16.83 10.61 11.78
C CYS A 3 -17.73 11.57 10.97
N ILE A 4 -18.37 11.08 9.88
CA ILE A 4 -19.29 11.90 9.07
C ILE A 4 -20.59 12.13 9.86
N ARG A 5 -21.12 11.09 10.48
CA ARG A 5 -22.29 11.17 11.35
C ARG A 5 -22.09 12.20 12.44
N ASP A 6 -21.01 12.09 13.20
CA ASP A 6 -20.73 12.95 14.36
C ASP A 6 -20.52 14.43 13.96
N ARG A 7 -20.09 14.68 12.72
CA ARG A 7 -19.93 16.03 12.16
C ARG A 7 -21.20 16.65 11.63
N LEU A 8 -22.12 15.85 11.08
CA LEU A 8 -23.37 16.32 10.48
C LEU A 8 -24.51 16.29 11.50
N ASP A 9 -24.70 15.18 12.17
CA ASP A 9 -25.77 14.98 13.12
C ASP A 9 -25.49 13.78 14.04
N GLY A 10 -25.04 14.04 15.26
CA GLY A 10 -24.71 13.00 16.23
C GLY A 10 -25.92 12.17 16.70
N SER A 11 -27.17 12.61 16.41
CA SER A 11 -28.38 11.86 16.74
C SER A 11 -28.70 10.71 15.75
N VAL A 12 -28.00 10.63 14.61
CA VAL A 12 -28.18 9.54 13.65
C VAL A 12 -27.77 8.20 14.27
N ALA A 13 -28.71 7.26 14.35
CA ALA A 13 -28.43 5.88 14.75
C ALA A 13 -27.84 5.10 13.57
N PHE A 14 -26.84 4.26 13.87
CA PHE A 14 -26.17 3.43 12.88
C PHE A 14 -26.11 1.98 13.39
N ASP A 15 -26.63 1.06 12.60
CA ASP A 15 -26.68 -0.35 12.88
C ASP A 15 -25.92 -1.14 11.82
N GLN A 16 -24.68 -1.50 12.12
CA GLN A 16 -23.80 -2.24 11.23
C GLN A 16 -24.20 -3.73 11.20
N ARG A 17 -24.36 -4.28 9.99
CA ARG A 17 -24.72 -5.67 9.74
C ARG A 17 -23.58 -6.51 9.17
N ILE A 18 -22.66 -5.87 8.48
CA ILE A 18 -21.51 -6.53 7.85
C ILE A 18 -20.24 -5.80 8.30
N GLU A 19 -19.26 -6.57 8.75
CA GLU A 19 -17.98 -6.04 9.20
C GLU A 19 -17.13 -5.55 8.02
N ASP A 20 -16.23 -4.58 8.29
CA ASP A 20 -15.28 -4.08 7.31
C ASP A 20 -14.34 -5.22 6.85
N GLY A 21 -14.13 -5.32 5.55
CA GLY A 21 -13.31 -6.38 4.93
C GLY A 21 -14.06 -7.68 4.62
N ALA A 22 -15.31 -7.81 5.04
CA ALA A 22 -16.12 -9.00 4.73
C ALA A 22 -16.49 -9.07 3.24
N CYS A 23 -16.56 -10.28 2.70
CA CYS A 23 -17.05 -10.52 1.35
C CYS A 23 -18.55 -10.27 1.27
N VAL A 24 -18.98 -9.48 0.31
CA VAL A 24 -20.39 -9.14 0.09
C VAL A 24 -20.89 -9.63 -1.27
N ARG A 25 -22.19 -9.87 -1.37
CA ARG A 25 -22.90 -10.25 -2.59
C ARG A 25 -23.97 -9.21 -2.93
N ARG A 26 -24.43 -9.23 -4.16
CA ARG A 26 -25.53 -8.38 -4.58
C ARG A 26 -26.79 -8.70 -3.76
N GLY A 27 -27.37 -7.65 -3.15
CA GLY A 27 -28.55 -7.75 -2.29
C GLY A 27 -28.24 -7.81 -0.80
N ASP A 28 -26.97 -7.95 -0.40
CA ASP A 28 -26.58 -7.89 1.01
C ASP A 28 -26.80 -6.47 1.55
N ILE A 29 -27.23 -6.39 2.80
CA ILE A 29 -27.47 -5.13 3.52
C ILE A 29 -26.28 -4.92 4.47
N ALA A 30 -25.45 -3.93 4.16
CA ALA A 30 -24.26 -3.65 4.96
C ALA A 30 -24.58 -2.99 6.30
N PHE A 31 -25.60 -2.11 6.34
CA PHE A 31 -26.00 -1.39 7.55
C PHE A 31 -27.38 -0.76 7.40
N TYR A 32 -27.97 -0.38 8.52
CA TYR A 32 -29.13 0.51 8.59
C TYR A 32 -28.73 1.84 9.23
N VAL A 33 -29.36 2.90 8.79
CA VAL A 33 -29.24 4.24 9.41
C VAL A 33 -30.63 4.80 9.67
N GLU A 34 -30.79 5.41 10.82
CA GLU A 34 -32.03 6.08 11.23
C GLU A 34 -31.70 7.50 11.73
N GLY A 35 -32.46 8.48 11.31
CA GLY A 35 -32.25 9.87 11.68
C GLY A 35 -33.07 10.84 10.86
N ARG A 36 -32.82 12.14 11.04
CA ARG A 36 -33.51 13.18 10.28
C ARG A 36 -33.22 13.05 8.80
N ILE A 37 -34.26 13.09 7.97
CA ILE A 37 -34.19 12.92 6.51
C ILE A 37 -33.12 13.84 5.90
N LEU A 38 -33.08 15.12 6.32
CA LEU A 38 -32.13 16.08 5.78
C LEU A 38 -30.68 15.68 6.06
N SER A 39 -30.38 15.22 7.29
CA SER A 39 -29.05 14.75 7.67
C SER A 39 -28.62 13.51 6.88
N LEU A 40 -29.54 12.56 6.68
CA LEU A 40 -29.30 11.36 5.91
C LEU A 40 -28.99 11.69 4.43
N LEU A 41 -29.79 12.56 3.81
CA LEU A 41 -29.60 12.97 2.41
C LEU A 41 -28.29 13.75 2.21
N GLN A 42 -27.90 14.59 3.17
CA GLN A 42 -26.63 15.32 3.11
C GLN A 42 -25.40 14.38 3.22
N ALA A 43 -25.48 13.33 4.05
CA ALA A 43 -24.41 12.38 4.26
C ALA A 43 -24.29 11.33 3.15
N GLU A 44 -25.40 10.95 2.55
CA GLU A 44 -25.53 9.81 1.65
C GLU A 44 -24.40 9.73 0.61
N ARG A 45 -24.23 10.78 -0.18
CA ARG A 45 -23.34 10.73 -1.34
C ARG A 45 -21.87 10.61 -0.93
N ILE A 46 -21.44 11.35 0.09
CA ILE A 46 -20.03 11.25 0.55
C ILE A 46 -19.74 9.89 1.18
N VAL A 47 -20.66 9.34 1.95
CA VAL A 47 -20.53 8.01 2.55
C VAL A 47 -20.43 6.95 1.46
N LEU A 48 -21.37 6.93 0.53
CA LEU A 48 -21.37 5.95 -0.57
C LEU A 48 -20.12 6.06 -1.43
N ASN A 49 -19.68 7.27 -1.81
CA ASN A 49 -18.50 7.44 -2.65
C ASN A 49 -17.24 6.89 -1.96
N ILE A 50 -17.07 7.13 -0.66
CA ILE A 50 -15.94 6.60 0.11
C ILE A 50 -16.02 5.08 0.20
N MET A 51 -17.19 4.53 0.56
CA MET A 51 -17.38 3.08 0.68
C MET A 51 -17.15 2.36 -0.65
N GLN A 52 -17.74 2.86 -1.73
CA GLN A 52 -17.58 2.29 -3.08
C GLN A 52 -16.12 2.25 -3.51
N ARG A 53 -15.37 3.33 -3.26
CA ARG A 53 -13.95 3.41 -3.56
C ARG A 53 -13.14 2.44 -2.70
N MET A 54 -13.30 2.49 -1.38
CA MET A 54 -12.55 1.62 -0.45
C MET A 54 -12.83 0.15 -0.72
N SER A 55 -14.08 -0.21 -1.00
CA SER A 55 -14.44 -1.58 -1.37
C SER A 55 -13.80 -2.02 -2.68
N GLY A 56 -13.67 -1.11 -3.65
CA GLY A 56 -12.93 -1.38 -4.90
C GLY A 56 -11.44 -1.65 -4.65
N VAL A 57 -10.78 -0.81 -3.83
CA VAL A 57 -9.37 -1.00 -3.42
C VAL A 57 -9.20 -2.33 -2.68
N ALA A 58 -10.05 -2.62 -1.68
CA ALA A 58 -9.97 -3.86 -0.90
C ALA A 58 -10.18 -5.11 -1.76
N THR A 59 -11.17 -5.07 -2.66
CA THR A 59 -11.48 -6.19 -3.57
C THR A 59 -10.31 -6.47 -4.52
N GLN A 60 -9.74 -5.42 -5.12
CA GLN A 60 -8.58 -5.58 -6.00
C GLN A 60 -7.37 -6.10 -5.22
N THR A 61 -7.12 -5.56 -4.02
CA THR A 61 -6.04 -6.04 -3.16
C THR A 61 -6.19 -7.51 -2.82
N ALA A 62 -7.39 -7.96 -2.45
CA ALA A 62 -7.67 -9.36 -2.15
C ALA A 62 -7.39 -10.27 -3.36
N ALA A 63 -7.69 -9.81 -4.57
CA ALA A 63 -7.36 -10.55 -5.79
C ALA A 63 -5.84 -10.71 -5.95
N TYR A 64 -5.06 -9.66 -5.73
CA TYR A 64 -3.60 -9.72 -5.77
C TYR A 64 -3.01 -10.61 -4.67
N VAL A 65 -3.51 -10.49 -3.43
CA VAL A 65 -3.09 -11.34 -2.30
C VAL A 65 -3.31 -12.82 -2.61
N LYS A 66 -4.44 -13.16 -3.22
CA LYS A 66 -4.76 -14.53 -3.64
C LYS A 66 -3.76 -15.09 -4.65
N LEU A 67 -3.20 -14.28 -5.53
CA LEU A 67 -2.18 -14.73 -6.49
C LEU A 67 -0.87 -15.14 -5.80
N LEU A 68 -0.62 -14.66 -4.59
CA LEU A 68 0.58 -14.96 -3.80
C LEU A 68 0.40 -16.12 -2.82
N GLU A 69 -0.77 -16.75 -2.77
CA GLU A 69 -1.01 -17.90 -1.88
C GLU A 69 0.04 -19.00 -2.09
N GLY A 70 0.58 -19.52 -0.98
CA GLY A 70 1.65 -20.52 -0.97
C GLY A 70 3.06 -19.95 -1.12
N THR A 71 3.23 -18.63 -1.19
CA THR A 71 4.53 -17.93 -1.05
C THR A 71 4.56 -17.17 0.27
N HIS A 72 5.75 -16.72 0.71
CA HIS A 72 5.86 -15.81 1.86
C HIS A 72 5.73 -14.33 1.45
N CYS A 73 5.72 -14.05 0.15
CA CYS A 73 5.66 -12.70 -0.41
C CYS A 73 4.34 -12.01 -0.09
N ARG A 74 4.40 -10.73 0.24
CA ARG A 74 3.25 -9.88 0.58
C ARG A 74 3.09 -8.73 -0.40
N VAL A 75 1.84 -8.32 -0.63
CA VAL A 75 1.50 -7.18 -1.51
C VAL A 75 1.59 -5.88 -0.73
N LEU A 76 2.34 -4.91 -1.25
CA LEU A 76 2.41 -3.55 -0.72
C LEU A 76 1.65 -2.56 -1.62
N ASP A 77 1.04 -1.58 -0.98
CA ASP A 77 0.61 -0.36 -1.67
C ASP A 77 1.81 0.56 -1.98
N THR A 78 1.51 1.74 -2.47
CA THR A 78 2.50 2.79 -2.73
C THR A 78 1.99 4.15 -2.23
N ARG A 79 2.77 5.22 -2.45
CA ARG A 79 2.32 6.60 -2.25
C ARG A 79 1.53 7.18 -3.43
N LYS A 80 1.28 6.38 -4.48
CA LYS A 80 0.50 6.78 -5.68
C LYS A 80 -1.02 6.72 -5.39
N THR A 81 -1.44 7.31 -4.29
CA THR A 81 -2.83 7.39 -3.85
C THR A 81 -3.53 8.61 -4.45
N THR A 82 -4.86 8.60 -4.50
CA THR A 82 -5.63 9.78 -4.85
C THR A 82 -5.35 10.91 -3.85
N PRO A 83 -5.11 12.16 -4.32
CA PRO A 83 -4.91 13.30 -3.42
C PRO A 83 -6.01 13.40 -2.35
N GLY A 84 -5.61 13.58 -1.10
CA GLY A 84 -6.51 13.62 0.05
C GLY A 84 -7.06 12.29 0.53
N MET A 85 -6.90 11.19 -0.22
CA MET A 85 -7.49 9.89 0.10
C MET A 85 -6.50 8.86 0.67
N ARG A 86 -5.22 9.22 0.89
CA ARG A 86 -4.17 8.26 1.26
C ARG A 86 -4.51 7.40 2.48
N VAL A 87 -5.05 7.99 3.53
CA VAL A 87 -5.42 7.26 4.75
C VAL A 87 -6.46 6.19 4.42
N LEU A 88 -7.51 6.55 3.68
CA LEU A 88 -8.61 5.66 3.32
C LEU A 88 -8.17 4.58 2.31
N ASP A 89 -7.36 4.96 1.30
CA ASP A 89 -6.81 4.02 0.32
C ASP A 89 -5.95 2.96 1.02
N LYS A 90 -5.04 3.38 1.92
CA LYS A 90 -4.17 2.46 2.67
C LYS A 90 -4.94 1.58 3.67
N MET A 91 -5.98 2.13 4.33
CA MET A 91 -6.88 1.32 5.15
C MET A 91 -7.56 0.23 4.31
N ALA A 92 -8.04 0.58 3.12
CA ALA A 92 -8.70 -0.36 2.22
C ALA A 92 -7.75 -1.47 1.73
N VAL A 93 -6.47 -1.16 1.47
CA VAL A 93 -5.44 -2.16 1.16
C VAL A 93 -5.30 -3.17 2.31
N LYS A 94 -5.23 -2.68 3.56
CA LYS A 94 -5.20 -3.57 4.75
C LYS A 94 -6.43 -4.47 4.83
N LEU A 95 -7.62 -3.92 4.62
CA LEU A 95 -8.88 -4.68 4.62
C LEU A 95 -8.91 -5.76 3.54
N GLY A 96 -8.24 -5.53 2.41
CA GLY A 96 -8.06 -6.51 1.35
C GLY A 96 -6.96 -7.56 1.61
N GLY A 97 -6.29 -7.52 2.78
CA GLY A 97 -5.22 -8.46 3.15
C GLY A 97 -3.82 -8.07 2.66
N GLY A 98 -3.67 -6.91 2.04
CA GLY A 98 -2.36 -6.35 1.68
C GLY A 98 -1.69 -5.63 2.84
N GLU A 99 -0.47 -5.14 2.61
CA GLU A 99 0.27 -4.34 3.57
C GLU A 99 0.52 -2.92 3.05
N ASN A 100 0.81 -2.02 3.97
CA ASN A 100 1.10 -0.64 3.62
C ASN A 100 2.61 -0.44 3.51
N HIS A 101 3.06 0.11 2.39
CA HIS A 101 4.34 0.79 2.32
C HIS A 101 4.28 2.08 3.15
N ARG A 102 5.39 2.80 3.31
CA ARG A 102 5.45 4.05 4.07
C ARG A 102 4.25 4.96 3.81
N MET A 103 3.74 5.58 4.88
CA MET A 103 2.62 6.52 4.81
C MET A 103 3.04 7.83 4.15
N GLY A 104 4.23 8.33 4.50
CA GLY A 104 4.70 9.62 4.03
C GLY A 104 6.21 9.70 3.83
N LEU A 105 6.78 10.86 4.16
CA LEU A 105 8.22 11.11 4.14
C LEU A 105 8.81 11.13 5.56
N PHE A 106 8.05 10.67 6.54
CA PHE A 106 8.38 10.80 7.97
C PHE A 106 8.49 9.47 8.71
N ASP A 107 8.07 8.37 8.11
CA ASP A 107 7.98 7.04 8.72
C ASP A 107 8.96 6.01 8.14
N MET A 108 9.59 6.33 6.99
CA MET A 108 10.64 5.52 6.38
C MET A 108 11.45 6.38 5.39
N ILE A 109 12.75 6.22 5.36
CA ILE A 109 13.60 6.79 4.32
C ILE A 109 13.61 5.84 3.13
N LEU A 110 13.35 6.37 1.94
CA LEU A 110 13.47 5.63 0.68
C LEU A 110 14.37 6.45 -0.26
N LEU A 111 15.56 5.93 -0.50
CA LEU A 111 16.48 6.46 -1.49
C LEU A 111 16.09 5.95 -2.86
N LYS A 112 15.68 6.85 -3.73
CA LYS A 112 15.32 6.60 -5.12
C LYS A 112 16.46 6.98 -6.05
N ASP A 113 16.33 6.58 -7.32
CA ASP A 113 17.26 6.91 -8.40
C ASP A 113 17.76 8.35 -8.36
N ASN A 114 16.85 9.32 -8.37
CA ASN A 114 17.20 10.76 -8.33
C ASN A 114 17.94 11.16 -7.04
N HIS A 115 17.63 10.57 -5.89
CA HIS A 115 18.34 10.87 -4.65
C HIS A 115 19.78 10.37 -4.73
N ILE A 116 19.98 9.18 -5.29
CA ILE A 116 21.29 8.54 -5.46
C ILE A 116 22.12 9.34 -6.48
N ASP A 117 21.52 9.68 -7.62
CA ASP A 117 22.19 10.40 -8.69
C ASP A 117 22.61 11.83 -8.23
N PHE A 118 21.74 12.56 -7.53
CA PHE A 118 22.07 13.87 -6.97
C PHE A 118 23.09 13.83 -5.83
N ALA A 119 23.16 12.75 -5.07
CA ALA A 119 24.17 12.56 -4.03
C ALA A 119 25.54 12.17 -4.61
N GLY A 120 25.62 11.76 -5.87
CA GLY A 120 26.84 11.26 -6.50
C GLY A 120 27.15 9.81 -6.18
N GLY A 121 26.10 8.97 -5.99
CA GLY A 121 26.17 7.52 -5.78
C GLY A 121 25.58 7.02 -4.46
N ILE A 122 25.42 5.71 -4.37
CA ILE A 122 24.74 5.02 -3.25
C ILE A 122 25.47 5.27 -1.92
N ALA A 123 26.80 5.17 -1.92
CA ALA A 123 27.61 5.37 -0.72
C ALA A 123 27.41 6.77 -0.11
N ASN A 124 27.41 7.82 -0.96
CA ASN A 124 27.19 9.18 -0.53
C ASN A 124 25.76 9.40 -0.03
N ALA A 125 24.78 8.86 -0.74
CA ALA A 125 23.37 8.95 -0.34
C ALA A 125 23.11 8.30 1.01
N LEU A 126 23.61 7.07 1.23
CA LEU A 126 23.52 6.38 2.51
C LEU A 126 24.30 7.08 3.63
N GLY A 127 25.47 7.64 3.32
CA GLY A 127 26.25 8.45 4.27
C GLY A 127 25.47 9.68 4.75
N ALA A 128 24.83 10.41 3.82
CA ALA A 128 23.98 11.58 4.13
C ALA A 128 22.77 11.19 5.00
N VAL A 129 22.11 10.05 4.69
CA VAL A 129 20.99 9.53 5.49
C VAL A 129 21.43 9.22 6.92
N ARG A 130 22.55 8.53 7.11
CA ARG A 130 23.05 8.19 8.47
C ARG A 130 23.43 9.43 9.25
N GLY A 131 24.06 10.42 8.60
CA GLY A 131 24.33 11.72 9.21
C GLY A 131 23.04 12.40 9.68
N TYR A 132 22.02 12.48 8.83
CA TYR A 132 20.72 13.04 9.18
C TYR A 132 20.04 12.31 10.37
N LEU A 133 20.06 10.98 10.38
CA LEU A 133 19.48 10.20 11.47
C LEU A 133 20.22 10.42 12.79
N ALA A 134 21.56 10.49 12.75
CA ALA A 134 22.38 10.79 13.92
C ALA A 134 22.11 12.21 14.44
N ASP A 135 22.10 13.22 13.59
CA ASP A 135 21.89 14.62 13.94
C ASP A 135 20.50 14.88 14.51
N THR A 136 19.48 14.16 14.04
CA THR A 136 18.08 14.34 14.48
C THR A 136 17.67 13.38 15.59
N GLY A 137 18.47 12.39 15.94
CA GLY A 137 18.13 11.34 16.90
C GLY A 137 16.98 10.43 16.46
N ARG A 138 16.61 10.45 15.17
CA ARG A 138 15.52 9.63 14.63
C ARG A 138 16.00 8.21 14.34
N GLN A 139 15.09 7.25 14.54
CA GLN A 139 15.28 5.86 14.14
C GLN A 139 14.22 5.54 13.10
N LEU A 140 14.60 5.57 11.83
CA LEU A 140 13.71 5.26 10.70
C LEU A 140 14.36 4.13 9.88
N PRO A 141 13.56 3.18 9.39
CA PRO A 141 14.06 2.19 8.44
C PRO A 141 14.52 2.87 7.14
N ILE A 142 15.56 2.31 6.56
CA ILE A 142 16.16 2.78 5.31
C ILE A 142 15.89 1.75 4.22
N GLU A 143 15.27 2.21 3.15
CA GLU A 143 15.07 1.45 1.92
C GLU A 143 15.84 2.10 0.78
N VAL A 144 16.48 1.26 -0.05
CA VAL A 144 17.24 1.71 -1.21
C VAL A 144 16.70 1.06 -2.47
N GLU A 145 16.32 1.88 -3.44
CA GLU A 145 15.95 1.47 -4.79
C GLU A 145 17.21 1.22 -5.62
N VAL A 146 17.36 0.00 -6.16
CA VAL A 146 18.51 -0.42 -6.96
C VAL A 146 18.09 -0.69 -8.40
N ARG A 147 18.97 -0.33 -9.35
CA ARG A 147 18.75 -0.46 -10.80
C ARG A 147 19.57 -1.58 -11.45
N SER A 148 20.56 -2.10 -10.71
CA SER A 148 21.44 -3.17 -11.17
C SER A 148 21.81 -4.13 -10.04
N LEU A 149 22.38 -5.26 -10.40
CA LEU A 149 22.89 -6.22 -9.42
C LEU A 149 24.15 -5.70 -8.70
N GLU A 150 24.92 -4.83 -9.35
CA GLU A 150 26.09 -4.16 -8.82
C GLU A 150 25.72 -3.16 -7.73
N ASP A 151 24.57 -2.46 -7.88
CA ASP A 151 24.05 -1.53 -6.86
C ASP A 151 23.80 -2.26 -5.52
N ILE A 152 23.39 -3.54 -5.55
CA ILE A 152 23.19 -4.36 -4.34
C ILE A 152 24.50 -4.49 -3.57
N ASP A 153 25.58 -4.79 -4.29
CA ASP A 153 26.90 -4.94 -3.68
C ASP A 153 27.38 -3.60 -3.11
N GLU A 154 27.12 -2.49 -3.81
CA GLU A 154 27.44 -1.13 -3.35
C GLU A 154 26.66 -0.75 -2.08
N VAL A 155 25.34 -1.07 -2.01
CA VAL A 155 24.54 -0.86 -0.79
C VAL A 155 25.17 -1.55 0.41
N PHE A 156 25.59 -2.81 0.27
CA PHE A 156 26.21 -3.53 1.38
C PHE A 156 27.62 -3.02 1.71
N ALA A 157 28.42 -2.65 0.71
CA ALA A 157 29.73 -2.03 0.93
C ALA A 157 29.62 -0.69 1.68
N ALA A 158 28.53 0.04 1.46
CA ALA A 158 28.20 1.29 2.15
C ALA A 158 27.53 1.08 3.53
N GLY A 159 27.43 -0.15 4.05
CA GLY A 159 26.92 -0.49 5.38
C GLY A 159 25.46 -0.98 5.41
N GLY A 160 24.86 -1.27 4.26
CA GLY A 160 23.54 -1.90 4.14
C GLY A 160 22.35 -0.96 4.29
N ALA A 161 21.17 -1.56 4.15
CA ALA A 161 19.85 -0.95 4.31
C ALA A 161 18.93 -1.99 4.98
N ASP A 162 17.76 -1.55 5.51
CA ASP A 162 16.76 -2.45 6.09
C ASP A 162 15.99 -3.18 5.00
N ARG A 163 15.81 -2.52 3.82
CA ARG A 163 15.16 -3.10 2.65
C ARG A 163 15.86 -2.65 1.37
N ILE A 164 15.94 -3.53 0.38
CA ILE A 164 16.38 -3.24 -0.98
C ILE A 164 15.18 -3.45 -1.92
N MET A 165 14.85 -2.40 -2.69
CA MET A 165 13.82 -2.43 -3.71
C MET A 165 14.45 -2.60 -5.10
N PHE A 166 14.10 -3.67 -5.79
CA PHE A 166 14.48 -3.93 -7.18
C PHE A 166 13.56 -3.12 -8.11
N ASP A 167 14.11 -2.07 -8.72
CA ASP A 167 13.33 -1.24 -9.65
C ASP A 167 13.40 -1.78 -11.07
N ASN A 168 12.26 -2.20 -11.59
CA ASN A 168 12.10 -2.73 -12.95
C ASN A 168 13.05 -3.90 -13.31
N PHE A 169 13.44 -4.70 -12.32
CA PHE A 169 14.23 -5.92 -12.58
C PHE A 169 13.40 -6.94 -13.35
N THR A 170 14.07 -7.72 -14.21
CA THR A 170 13.46 -8.95 -14.76
C THR A 170 13.33 -10.01 -13.67
N VAL A 171 12.53 -11.05 -13.91
CA VAL A 171 12.40 -12.20 -12.98
C VAL A 171 13.78 -12.85 -12.72
N GLU A 172 14.61 -12.98 -13.75
CA GLU A 172 15.96 -13.55 -13.64
C GLU A 172 16.88 -12.67 -12.76
N MET A 173 16.86 -11.35 -12.99
CA MET A 173 17.62 -10.40 -12.18
C MET A 173 17.13 -10.39 -10.73
N THR A 174 15.81 -10.46 -10.52
CA THR A 174 15.22 -10.52 -9.17
C THR A 174 15.69 -11.76 -8.42
N ARG A 175 15.65 -12.93 -9.07
CA ARG A 175 16.13 -14.19 -8.47
C ARG A 175 17.59 -14.11 -8.09
N GLU A 176 18.43 -13.56 -8.95
CA GLU A 176 19.86 -13.34 -8.67
C GLU A 176 20.06 -12.31 -7.56
N GLY A 177 19.29 -11.21 -7.55
CA GLY A 177 19.31 -10.20 -6.50
C GLY A 177 18.98 -10.77 -5.12
N VAL A 178 17.90 -11.56 -5.02
CA VAL A 178 17.52 -12.26 -3.78
C VAL A 178 18.65 -13.19 -3.32
N ARG A 179 19.24 -13.95 -4.25
CA ARG A 179 20.39 -14.84 -3.94
C ARG A 179 21.59 -14.06 -3.42
N ARG A 180 21.94 -12.90 -4.00
CA ARG A 180 23.04 -12.03 -3.55
C ARG A 180 22.77 -11.44 -2.19
N ILE A 181 21.53 -11.01 -1.92
CA ILE A 181 21.14 -10.45 -0.61
C ILE A 181 21.21 -11.52 0.48
N ALA A 182 20.82 -12.78 0.17
CA ALA A 182 20.93 -13.92 1.07
C ALA A 182 20.33 -13.68 2.47
N GLY A 183 19.18 -13.02 2.54
CA GLY A 183 18.46 -12.75 3.80
C GLY A 183 19.08 -11.68 4.71
N ARG A 184 20.06 -10.90 4.22
CA ARG A 184 20.69 -9.83 5.00
C ARG A 184 19.79 -8.63 5.27
N CYS A 185 18.77 -8.42 4.45
CA CYS A 185 17.72 -7.41 4.60
C CYS A 185 16.46 -7.86 3.88
N GLU A 186 15.36 -7.14 4.09
CA GLU A 186 14.12 -7.36 3.33
C GLU A 186 14.30 -7.01 1.84
N THR A 187 13.50 -7.66 0.99
CA THR A 187 13.55 -7.48 -0.47
C THR A 187 12.17 -7.09 -1.00
N GLU A 188 12.14 -6.12 -1.90
CA GLU A 188 10.93 -5.67 -2.57
C GLU A 188 11.13 -5.64 -4.08
N SER A 189 10.18 -6.20 -4.86
CA SER A 189 10.12 -5.97 -6.30
C SER A 189 9.12 -4.87 -6.62
N SER A 190 9.55 -3.91 -7.44
CA SER A 190 8.76 -2.77 -7.88
C SER A 190 8.94 -2.50 -9.38
N GLY A 191 7.99 -1.77 -9.97
CA GLY A 191 8.03 -1.40 -11.39
C GLY A 191 7.33 -2.40 -12.29
N GLY A 192 6.24 -1.96 -12.94
CA GLY A 192 5.53 -2.73 -13.98
C GLY A 192 4.91 -4.06 -13.55
N ILE A 193 4.81 -4.35 -12.25
CA ILE A 193 4.24 -5.60 -11.75
C ILE A 193 2.73 -5.60 -11.96
N ARG A 194 2.22 -6.67 -12.58
CA ARG A 194 0.82 -6.89 -12.93
C ARG A 194 0.35 -8.24 -12.40
N GLU A 195 -0.96 -8.48 -12.46
CA GLU A 195 -1.57 -9.75 -12.05
C GLU A 195 -0.89 -10.96 -12.71
N GLU A 196 -0.59 -10.87 -14.03
CA GLU A 196 0.00 -11.95 -14.82
C GLU A 196 1.47 -12.23 -14.47
N THR A 197 2.17 -11.26 -13.92
CA THR A 197 3.63 -11.36 -13.69
C THR A 197 4.00 -11.50 -12.22
N MET A 198 3.14 -11.02 -11.29
CA MET A 198 3.53 -10.90 -9.88
C MET A 198 3.87 -12.24 -9.23
N ARG A 199 3.20 -13.33 -9.64
CA ARG A 199 3.50 -14.68 -9.12
C ARG A 199 4.95 -15.08 -9.40
N ALA A 200 5.46 -14.80 -10.61
CA ALA A 200 6.84 -15.10 -10.98
C ALA A 200 7.88 -14.31 -10.14
N TYR A 201 7.58 -13.06 -9.80
CA TYR A 201 8.42 -12.28 -8.89
C TYR A 201 8.40 -12.84 -7.46
N ALA A 202 7.22 -13.18 -6.95
CA ALA A 202 7.09 -13.76 -5.62
C ALA A 202 7.86 -15.11 -5.49
N GLU A 203 7.84 -15.93 -6.53
CA GLU A 203 8.57 -17.20 -6.60
C GLU A 203 10.10 -17.03 -6.71
N CYS A 204 10.59 -15.81 -6.94
CA CYS A 204 12.01 -15.50 -6.79
C CYS A 204 12.45 -15.44 -5.33
N GLY A 205 11.50 -15.38 -4.38
CA GLY A 205 11.78 -15.33 -2.95
C GLY A 205 11.89 -13.91 -2.39
N VAL A 206 11.26 -12.91 -3.04
CA VAL A 206 11.15 -11.56 -2.47
C VAL A 206 10.13 -11.55 -1.33
N ASP A 207 10.37 -10.67 -0.33
CA ASP A 207 9.47 -10.49 0.80
C ASP A 207 8.22 -9.70 0.41
N TYR A 208 8.38 -8.75 -0.53
CA TYR A 208 7.32 -7.86 -0.96
C TYR A 208 7.28 -7.66 -2.48
N VAL A 209 6.05 -7.40 -2.96
CA VAL A 209 5.81 -6.81 -4.28
C VAL A 209 4.96 -5.55 -4.10
N SER A 210 5.42 -4.41 -4.61
CA SER A 210 4.65 -3.16 -4.55
C SER A 210 3.88 -2.91 -5.83
N VAL A 211 2.59 -2.58 -5.69
CA VAL A 211 1.66 -2.43 -6.80
C VAL A 211 0.93 -1.09 -6.72
N GLY A 212 1.32 -0.15 -7.57
CA GLY A 212 0.67 1.17 -7.63
C GLY A 212 -0.79 1.10 -8.07
N ALA A 213 -1.13 0.15 -8.93
CA ALA A 213 -2.48 -0.04 -9.46
C ALA A 213 -3.54 -0.25 -8.35
N LEU A 214 -3.16 -0.76 -7.18
CA LEU A 214 -4.06 -0.91 -6.03
C LEU A 214 -4.78 0.37 -5.62
N THR A 215 -4.20 1.53 -5.92
CA THR A 215 -4.76 2.82 -5.47
C THR A 215 -5.06 3.79 -6.60
N HIS A 216 -4.38 3.68 -7.76
CA HIS A 216 -4.59 4.62 -8.87
C HIS A 216 -5.38 4.04 -10.06
N GLN A 217 -5.63 2.73 -10.11
CA GLN A 217 -6.38 2.06 -11.18
C GLN A 217 -7.48 1.15 -10.62
N ILE A 218 -8.23 1.64 -9.64
CA ILE A 218 -9.31 0.86 -9.01
C ILE A 218 -10.63 1.04 -9.74
N ARG A 219 -11.46 0.01 -9.67
CA ARG A 219 -12.88 0.07 -10.04
C ARG A 219 -13.72 0.08 -8.78
N SER A 220 -14.41 1.19 -8.53
CA SER A 220 -15.35 1.31 -7.40
C SER A 220 -16.50 0.31 -7.55
N LEU A 221 -16.97 -0.24 -6.43
CA LEU A 221 -18.17 -1.09 -6.40
C LEU A 221 -19.41 -0.22 -6.37
N ASP A 222 -20.48 -0.66 -7.03
CA ASP A 222 -21.75 0.07 -7.01
C ASP A 222 -22.55 -0.27 -5.74
N MET A 223 -22.93 0.76 -4.99
CA MET A 223 -23.71 0.66 -3.76
C MET A 223 -24.80 1.73 -3.75
N SER A 224 -25.91 1.46 -3.09
CA SER A 224 -27.01 2.40 -2.95
C SER A 224 -27.59 2.38 -1.54
N LEU A 225 -28.02 3.54 -1.06
CA LEU A 225 -28.86 3.69 0.13
C LEU A 225 -30.33 3.65 -0.31
N LYS A 226 -31.16 2.88 0.38
CA LYS A 226 -32.59 2.75 0.08
C LYS A 226 -33.41 3.05 1.31
N ALA A 227 -34.49 3.80 1.15
CA ALA A 227 -35.45 3.96 2.22
C ALA A 227 -36.10 2.62 2.59
N CYS A 228 -36.14 2.33 3.89
CA CYS A 228 -36.92 1.22 4.43
C CYS A 228 -38.30 1.80 4.82
N VAL A 229 -39.35 1.31 4.23
CA VAL A 229 -40.75 1.71 4.52
C VAL A 229 -41.43 0.57 5.26
#